data_a2b0a68517daaf881c0c7ec25322d541
#
_entry.id   a2b0a68517daaf881c0c7ec25322d541
#
_cell.length_a   1.000
_cell.length_b   1.000
_cell.length_c   1.000
_cell.angle_alpha   90.00
_cell.angle_beta   90.00
_cell.angle_gamma   90.00
#
_symmetry.space_group_name_H-M   'P 1'
#
loop_
_entity.id
_entity.type
_entity.pdbx_description
1 polymer ?
#
loop_
_entity_poly.entity_id
_entity_poly.type
_entity_poly.pdbx_seq_one_letter_code
_entity_poly.pdbx_strand_id
1 'polypeptide(L)'
;MQRVLVLGVLGVLMVLTVPVLAQSPSATMDSIDPRIAKLVDSISEQRLQQLLEKLVSFGTRNTLSDPTSTTRGIGAARQWIFDELKRSSPKLQVSFDTHQIPARGRITRDVELRNVMAVLPGKTPRRIYVSGHYDSLNLGAGGQQTSNSGAGRGAQTPTRPGAAAQAPGEPPAPAPATAPADPQTRPNQDYNIDAPGANDDGSGTVLSMELARVFANSGIDFDATLVFMTVAGEEQGLIGSGAHAKKAKAENIPVQAWFNNDIVGNSRGGDGSYDGSTIRIYAEGPEDSASRSLAQFARRIGAMYVPSHRVRLMARADRFSRGGDHSALNAEGFAAIGFREAKENYAKQHGPNDTIDGVDFRYLAQNARVNAAAMATLALAPPPPVVTRRAANSNRVTPTIDRRPSGYDAHLRWEASPGAAGYRIFWRNAWNPDWEHEITVGNVTEYTFPKMNIDDWVFGVAAVDAAGHESTISVYVAPPRNDGAS
;
A
#
# COMPACT_ATOMS: atom_id res chain seq x y z
N MET A 1 77.14 20.72 54.64
CA MET A 1 76.42 19.47 54.42
C MET A 1 74.89 19.80 54.48
N GLN A 2 74.32 20.10 53.37
CA GLN A 2 72.86 20.42 53.24
C GLN A 2 72.08 19.19 52.82
N ARG A 3 71.11 18.77 53.62
CA ARG A 3 70.22 17.67 53.30
C ARG A 3 68.99 18.26 52.59
N VAL A 4 68.76 17.84 51.38
CA VAL A 4 67.57 18.15 50.59
C VAL A 4 66.48 17.11 50.92
N LEU A 5 65.34 17.60 51.36
CA LEU A 5 64.12 16.80 51.64
C LEU A 5 63.28 16.80 50.38
N VAL A 6 63.05 15.61 49.79
CA VAL A 6 62.15 15.42 48.67
C VAL A 6 60.75 14.97 49.20
N LEU A 7 59.74 15.80 49.08
CA LEU A 7 58.37 15.44 49.36
C LEU A 7 57.76 14.79 48.10
N GLY A 8 57.39 13.52 48.19
CA GLY A 8 56.62 12.82 47.18
C GLY A 8 55.12 13.08 47.36
N VAL A 9 54.47 13.63 46.36
CA VAL A 9 53.01 13.78 46.30
C VAL A 9 52.45 12.51 45.68
N LEU A 10 51.76 11.68 46.48
CA LEU A 10 50.95 10.55 45.98
C LEU A 10 49.61 11.10 45.46
N GLY A 11 49.44 11.15 44.11
CA GLY A 11 48.16 11.41 43.48
C GLY A 11 47.30 10.13 43.47
N VAL A 12 46.22 10.13 44.22
CA VAL A 12 45.21 9.06 44.17
C VAL A 12 44.31 9.30 42.95
N LEU A 13 44.47 8.45 41.93
CA LEU A 13 43.62 8.44 40.76
C LEU A 13 42.30 7.72 41.11
N MET A 14 41.22 8.47 41.35
CA MET A 14 39.91 7.91 41.57
C MET A 14 39.30 7.53 40.21
N VAL A 15 39.35 6.24 39.85
CA VAL A 15 38.68 5.68 38.66
C VAL A 15 37.20 5.59 38.99
N LEU A 16 36.38 6.52 38.47
CA LEU A 16 34.94 6.42 38.46
C LEU A 16 34.55 5.32 37.49
N THR A 17 34.27 4.14 38.00
CA THR A 17 33.59 3.07 37.22
C THR A 17 32.13 3.44 37.04
N VAL A 18 31.80 3.95 35.86
CA VAL A 18 30.39 4.04 35.41
C VAL A 18 29.88 2.62 35.19
N PRO A 19 28.79 2.20 35.85
CA PRO A 19 28.23 0.87 35.57
C PRO A 19 27.74 0.86 34.12
N VAL A 20 28.35 0.03 33.28
CA VAL A 20 27.79 -0.34 31.98
C VAL A 20 26.56 -1.17 32.29
N LEU A 21 25.38 -0.55 32.19
CA LEU A 21 24.12 -1.27 32.18
C LEU A 21 24.20 -2.26 31.02
N ALA A 22 24.24 -3.54 31.33
CA ALA A 22 24.12 -4.61 30.34
C ALA A 22 22.85 -4.37 29.53
N GLN A 23 23.01 -3.96 28.29
CA GLN A 23 21.89 -3.89 27.34
C GLN A 23 21.34 -5.31 27.21
N SER A 24 20.05 -5.48 27.53
CA SER A 24 19.33 -6.67 27.15
C SER A 24 19.50 -6.88 25.66
N PRO A 25 19.65 -8.11 25.16
CA PRO A 25 19.81 -8.36 23.73
C PRO A 25 18.60 -7.71 23.01
N SER A 26 18.88 -6.67 22.24
CA SER A 26 17.88 -6.01 21.42
C SER A 26 17.36 -7.04 20.42
N ALA A 27 16.04 -7.22 20.37
CA ALA A 27 15.39 -7.98 19.31
C ALA A 27 15.74 -7.30 17.98
N THR A 28 16.65 -7.88 17.24
CA THR A 28 17.03 -7.42 15.92
C THR A 28 16.03 -8.02 14.92
N MET A 29 15.47 -7.20 14.03
CA MET A 29 14.64 -7.66 12.90
C MET A 29 15.43 -8.47 11.85
N ASP A 30 16.61 -8.94 12.21
CA ASP A 30 17.52 -9.67 11.32
C ASP A 30 17.16 -11.16 11.19
N SER A 31 16.14 -11.63 11.91
CA SER A 31 15.70 -13.01 11.85
C SER A 31 14.35 -13.15 11.16
N ILE A 32 14.32 -13.97 10.13
CA ILE A 32 13.08 -14.40 9.46
C ILE A 32 12.22 -15.19 10.46
N ASP A 33 10.98 -14.76 10.68
CA ASP A 33 10.03 -15.56 11.45
C ASP A 33 9.67 -16.84 10.67
N PRO A 34 9.96 -18.04 11.19
CA PRO A 34 9.73 -19.30 10.48
C PRO A 34 8.24 -19.55 10.20
N ARG A 35 7.33 -18.96 10.98
CA ARG A 35 5.88 -19.07 10.75
C ARG A 35 5.49 -18.30 9.51
N ILE A 36 6.03 -17.08 9.34
CA ILE A 36 5.81 -16.25 8.14
C ILE A 36 6.46 -16.90 6.92
N ALA A 37 7.69 -17.44 7.04
CA ALA A 37 8.36 -18.14 5.96
C ALA A 37 7.51 -19.33 5.46
N LYS A 38 6.99 -20.16 6.38
CA LYS A 38 6.09 -21.27 6.06
C LYS A 38 4.80 -20.79 5.39
N LEU A 39 4.22 -19.68 5.85
CA LEU A 39 3.03 -19.07 5.25
C LEU A 39 3.32 -18.63 3.81
N VAL A 40 4.44 -17.94 3.55
CA VAL A 40 4.90 -17.52 2.23
C VAL A 40 5.10 -18.72 1.29
N ASP A 41 5.70 -19.81 1.78
CA ASP A 41 5.92 -21.04 1.02
C ASP A 41 4.62 -21.78 0.69
N SER A 42 3.53 -21.52 1.42
CA SER A 42 2.21 -22.14 1.21
C SER A 42 1.43 -21.56 0.04
N ILE A 43 1.93 -20.50 -0.61
CA ILE A 43 1.35 -19.94 -1.84
C ILE A 43 1.52 -20.91 -2.99
N SER A 44 0.40 -21.28 -3.65
CA SER A 44 0.36 -22.29 -4.69
C SER A 44 0.14 -21.69 -6.08
N GLU A 45 1.12 -21.87 -6.97
CA GLU A 45 1.02 -21.49 -8.38
C GLU A 45 -0.16 -22.21 -9.06
N GLN A 46 -0.30 -23.51 -8.82
CA GLN A 46 -1.39 -24.33 -9.37
C GLN A 46 -2.76 -23.81 -8.90
N ARG A 47 -2.86 -23.40 -7.65
CA ARG A 47 -4.13 -22.87 -7.12
C ARG A 47 -4.49 -21.53 -7.73
N LEU A 48 -3.52 -20.64 -7.89
CA LEU A 48 -3.71 -19.36 -8.60
C LEU A 48 -4.21 -19.59 -10.03
N GLN A 49 -3.62 -20.56 -10.73
CA GLN A 49 -4.06 -20.93 -12.09
C GLN A 49 -5.51 -21.43 -12.09
N GLN A 50 -5.86 -22.39 -11.24
CA GLN A 50 -7.22 -22.94 -11.15
C GLN A 50 -8.27 -21.86 -10.84
N LEU A 51 -7.94 -20.94 -9.93
CA LEU A 51 -8.83 -19.83 -9.59
C LEU A 51 -9.05 -18.90 -10.78
N LEU A 52 -7.96 -18.58 -11.50
CA LEU A 52 -8.02 -17.67 -12.64
C LEU A 52 -8.76 -18.30 -13.83
N GLU A 53 -8.51 -19.58 -14.14
CA GLU A 53 -9.24 -20.33 -15.16
C GLU A 53 -10.74 -20.29 -14.90
N LYS A 54 -11.15 -20.50 -13.65
CA LYS A 54 -12.55 -20.42 -13.27
C LYS A 54 -13.11 -19.00 -13.38
N LEU A 55 -12.36 -17.99 -12.92
CA LEU A 55 -12.80 -16.59 -12.96
C LEU A 55 -13.01 -16.13 -14.42
N VAL A 56 -12.09 -16.44 -15.31
CA VAL A 56 -12.18 -16.10 -16.74
C VAL A 56 -13.33 -16.84 -17.43
N SER A 57 -13.68 -18.06 -16.99
CA SER A 57 -14.75 -18.86 -17.59
C SER A 57 -16.16 -18.21 -17.51
N PHE A 58 -16.31 -17.13 -16.71
CA PHE A 58 -17.58 -16.36 -16.69
C PHE A 58 -17.74 -15.44 -17.92
N GLY A 59 -16.78 -15.41 -18.84
CA GLY A 59 -16.82 -14.73 -20.13
C GLY A 59 -16.65 -13.23 -20.04
N THR A 60 -17.51 -12.56 -19.30
CA THR A 60 -17.38 -11.14 -18.94
C THR A 60 -17.60 -10.97 -17.44
N ARG A 61 -16.98 -9.95 -16.87
CA ARG A 61 -17.26 -9.50 -15.51
C ARG A 61 -17.49 -8.00 -15.48
N ASN A 62 -17.93 -7.44 -16.63
CA ASN A 62 -18.26 -6.02 -16.68
C ASN A 62 -19.26 -5.67 -15.58
N THR A 63 -19.02 -4.60 -14.83
CA THR A 63 -19.87 -4.16 -13.71
C THR A 63 -21.33 -3.98 -14.12
N LEU A 64 -21.60 -3.64 -15.40
CA LEU A 64 -22.94 -3.47 -15.95
C LEU A 64 -23.47 -4.71 -16.67
N SER A 65 -22.78 -5.86 -16.65
CA SER A 65 -23.29 -7.13 -17.18
C SER A 65 -24.39 -7.69 -16.29
N ASP A 66 -24.94 -8.87 -16.63
CA ASP A 66 -26.06 -9.46 -15.90
C ASP A 66 -25.72 -9.75 -14.43
N PRO A 67 -26.39 -9.10 -13.47
CA PRO A 67 -26.16 -9.30 -12.05
C PRO A 67 -26.86 -10.54 -11.48
N THR A 68 -27.71 -11.21 -12.25
CA THR A 68 -28.61 -12.31 -11.81
C THR A 68 -28.20 -13.67 -12.38
N SER A 69 -27.46 -13.70 -13.47
CA SER A 69 -26.99 -14.94 -14.07
C SER A 69 -26.11 -15.74 -13.10
N THR A 70 -26.28 -17.06 -13.12
CA THR A 70 -25.50 -18.01 -12.33
C THR A 70 -24.33 -18.62 -13.09
N THR A 71 -24.20 -18.35 -14.38
CA THR A 71 -23.21 -18.99 -15.26
C THR A 71 -22.30 -18.00 -15.95
N ARG A 72 -22.72 -16.72 -16.12
CA ARG A 72 -21.99 -15.70 -16.87
C ARG A 72 -22.14 -14.32 -16.22
N GLY A 73 -21.19 -13.44 -16.45
CA GLY A 73 -21.26 -12.03 -16.03
C GLY A 73 -20.89 -11.77 -14.58
N ILE A 74 -21.08 -10.52 -14.18
CA ILE A 74 -20.68 -10.02 -12.85
C ILE A 74 -21.39 -10.76 -11.72
N GLY A 75 -22.67 -11.15 -11.92
CA GLY A 75 -23.46 -11.87 -10.91
C GLY A 75 -22.88 -13.24 -10.59
N ALA A 76 -22.59 -14.04 -11.66
CA ALA A 76 -22.00 -15.37 -11.52
C ALA A 76 -20.61 -15.31 -10.89
N ALA A 77 -19.77 -14.37 -11.32
CA ALA A 77 -18.41 -14.21 -10.82
C ALA A 77 -18.39 -13.88 -9.32
N ARG A 78 -19.15 -12.85 -8.89
CA ARG A 78 -19.17 -12.45 -7.47
C ARG A 78 -19.70 -13.54 -6.54
N GLN A 79 -20.73 -14.29 -7.00
CA GLN A 79 -21.26 -15.39 -6.19
C GLN A 79 -20.25 -16.52 -6.06
N TRP A 80 -19.57 -16.88 -7.16
CA TRP A 80 -18.52 -17.88 -7.11
C TRP A 80 -17.37 -17.47 -6.20
N ILE A 81 -16.91 -16.21 -6.27
CA ILE A 81 -15.84 -15.69 -5.37
C ILE A 81 -16.29 -15.84 -3.91
N PHE A 82 -17.52 -15.43 -3.59
CA PHE A 82 -18.09 -15.57 -2.25
C PHE A 82 -18.06 -17.01 -1.75
N ASP A 83 -18.57 -17.95 -2.57
CA ASP A 83 -18.65 -19.36 -2.22
C ASP A 83 -17.25 -20.00 -2.09
N GLU A 84 -16.31 -19.60 -2.94
CA GLU A 84 -14.93 -20.08 -2.91
C GLU A 84 -14.19 -19.62 -1.65
N LEU A 85 -14.33 -18.35 -1.30
CA LEU A 85 -13.75 -17.83 -0.06
C LEU A 85 -14.35 -18.52 1.17
N LYS A 86 -15.67 -18.75 1.18
CA LYS A 86 -16.34 -19.48 2.26
C LYS A 86 -15.89 -20.94 2.38
N ARG A 87 -15.60 -21.60 1.24
CA ARG A 87 -15.05 -22.97 1.24
C ARG A 87 -13.59 -23.03 1.69
N SER A 88 -12.83 -21.96 1.49
CA SER A 88 -11.39 -21.92 1.75
C SER A 88 -11.06 -22.12 3.24
N SER A 89 -11.89 -21.62 4.16
CA SER A 89 -11.74 -21.86 5.59
C SER A 89 -12.98 -21.44 6.37
N PRO A 90 -13.38 -22.20 7.41
CA PRO A 90 -14.47 -21.81 8.32
C PRO A 90 -14.11 -20.61 9.20
N LYS A 91 -12.83 -20.20 9.27
CA LYS A 91 -12.38 -19.02 10.02
C LYS A 91 -12.70 -17.71 9.30
N LEU A 92 -12.97 -17.76 7.99
CA LEU A 92 -13.26 -16.58 7.19
C LEU A 92 -14.73 -16.18 7.35
N GLN A 93 -14.96 -14.93 7.74
CA GLN A 93 -16.27 -14.29 7.75
C GLN A 93 -16.49 -13.63 6.38
N VAL A 94 -17.22 -14.31 5.50
CA VAL A 94 -17.42 -13.84 4.13
C VAL A 94 -18.76 -13.09 4.03
N SER A 95 -18.71 -11.91 3.42
CA SER A 95 -19.88 -11.04 3.23
C SER A 95 -19.76 -10.22 1.93
N PHE A 96 -20.90 -9.68 1.49
CA PHE A 96 -20.92 -8.64 0.47
C PHE A 96 -20.89 -7.26 1.14
N ASP A 97 -20.02 -6.39 0.66
CA ASP A 97 -20.07 -4.96 0.92
C ASP A 97 -20.86 -4.30 -0.21
N THR A 98 -22.13 -4.01 0.06
CA THR A 98 -23.12 -3.64 -0.94
C THR A 98 -23.37 -2.14 -0.96
N HIS A 99 -23.39 -1.56 -2.15
CA HIS A 99 -23.59 -0.14 -2.39
C HIS A 99 -24.62 0.08 -3.50
N GLN A 100 -25.57 1.01 -3.29
CA GLN A 100 -26.49 1.47 -4.33
C GLN A 100 -25.84 2.64 -5.08
N ILE A 101 -25.52 2.44 -6.34
CA ILE A 101 -24.84 3.43 -7.18
C ILE A 101 -25.79 3.95 -8.24
N PRO A 102 -26.19 5.24 -8.17
CA PRO A 102 -27.01 5.85 -9.20
C PRO A 102 -26.24 6.00 -10.52
N ALA A 103 -26.97 6.05 -11.61
CA ALA A 103 -26.42 6.31 -12.93
C ALA A 103 -25.60 7.61 -12.94
N ARG A 104 -24.31 7.51 -13.28
CA ARG A 104 -23.37 8.64 -13.41
C ARG A 104 -22.12 8.23 -14.18
N GLY A 105 -21.59 9.10 -15.02
CA GLY A 105 -20.35 8.84 -15.76
C GLY A 105 -20.42 7.53 -16.54
N ARG A 106 -19.53 6.59 -16.23
CA ARG A 106 -19.48 5.26 -16.86
C ARG A 106 -20.53 4.27 -16.34
N ILE A 107 -21.17 4.56 -15.21
CA ILE A 107 -22.31 3.80 -14.70
C ILE A 107 -23.57 4.35 -15.39
N THR A 108 -24.02 3.68 -16.46
CA THR A 108 -25.09 4.16 -17.37
C THR A 108 -26.48 3.89 -16.87
N ARG A 109 -26.66 3.10 -15.82
CA ARG A 109 -27.91 2.81 -15.12
C ARG A 109 -27.67 2.62 -13.64
N ASP A 110 -28.69 2.74 -12.82
CA ASP A 110 -28.61 2.42 -11.40
C ASP A 110 -28.21 0.96 -11.22
N VAL A 111 -27.23 0.71 -10.34
CA VAL A 111 -26.71 -0.63 -10.06
C VAL A 111 -26.54 -0.86 -8.57
N GLU A 112 -26.83 -2.09 -8.15
CA GLU A 112 -26.39 -2.61 -6.88
C GLU A 112 -24.98 -3.21 -7.07
N LEU A 113 -23.98 -2.47 -6.64
CA LEU A 113 -22.58 -2.88 -6.68
C LEU A 113 -22.24 -3.65 -5.42
N ARG A 114 -21.55 -4.78 -5.56
CA ARG A 114 -21.13 -5.63 -4.43
C ARG A 114 -19.66 -5.96 -4.52
N ASN A 115 -18.88 -5.44 -3.57
CA ASN A 115 -17.55 -5.99 -3.30
C ASN A 115 -17.71 -7.30 -2.50
N VAL A 116 -16.79 -8.24 -2.66
CA VAL A 116 -16.77 -9.47 -1.85
C VAL A 116 -15.65 -9.35 -0.83
N MET A 117 -15.99 -9.52 0.45
CA MET A 117 -15.03 -9.44 1.54
C MET A 117 -14.98 -10.75 2.31
N ALA A 118 -13.75 -11.20 2.62
CA ALA A 118 -13.49 -12.25 3.59
C ALA A 118 -12.64 -11.67 4.73
N VAL A 119 -13.17 -11.71 5.93
CA VAL A 119 -12.51 -11.18 7.12
C VAL A 119 -11.98 -12.35 7.96
N LEU A 120 -10.68 -12.33 8.25
CA LEU A 120 -10.04 -13.17 9.24
C LEU A 120 -9.86 -12.34 10.51
N PRO A 121 -10.67 -12.56 11.56
CA PRO A 121 -10.56 -11.77 12.78
C PRO A 121 -9.18 -11.92 13.45
N GLY A 122 -8.59 -10.82 13.85
CA GLY A 122 -7.42 -10.76 14.70
C GLY A 122 -7.79 -10.44 16.16
N LYS A 123 -6.78 -10.29 17.02
CA LYS A 123 -6.97 -9.94 18.44
C LYS A 123 -7.42 -8.48 18.63
N THR A 124 -7.15 -7.63 17.65
CA THR A 124 -7.48 -6.20 17.68
C THR A 124 -8.34 -5.80 16.47
N PRO A 125 -9.09 -4.70 16.56
CA PRO A 125 -9.92 -4.22 15.46
C PRO A 125 -9.11 -3.55 14.33
N ARG A 126 -7.78 -3.35 14.46
CA ARG A 126 -6.91 -2.82 13.41
C ARG A 126 -7.07 -3.67 12.15
N ARG A 127 -7.27 -3.05 11.01
CA ARG A 127 -7.49 -3.78 9.76
C ARG A 127 -6.36 -3.59 8.76
N ILE A 128 -5.92 -4.71 8.18
CA ILE A 128 -5.00 -4.73 7.05
C ILE A 128 -5.73 -5.39 5.89
N TYR A 129 -5.81 -4.67 4.78
CA TYR A 129 -6.52 -5.10 3.58
C TYR A 129 -5.55 -5.57 2.50
N VAL A 130 -5.98 -6.56 1.73
CA VAL A 130 -5.45 -6.87 0.41
C VAL A 130 -6.59 -6.93 -0.58
N SER A 131 -6.40 -6.39 -1.78
CA SER A 131 -7.44 -6.36 -2.82
C SER A 131 -6.91 -6.55 -4.23
N GLY A 132 -7.81 -6.92 -5.12
CA GLY A 132 -7.79 -6.79 -6.55
C GLY A 132 -9.22 -6.57 -7.04
N HIS A 133 -9.44 -6.06 -8.26
CA HIS A 133 -10.79 -5.87 -8.78
C HIS A 133 -11.22 -7.05 -9.63
N TYR A 134 -12.44 -7.51 -9.43
CA TYR A 134 -12.93 -8.68 -10.15
C TYR A 134 -13.77 -8.32 -11.39
N ASP A 135 -14.15 -7.06 -11.55
CA ASP A 135 -14.76 -6.60 -12.79
C ASP A 135 -13.74 -6.55 -13.93
N SER A 136 -14.20 -6.61 -15.15
CA SER A 136 -13.38 -6.59 -16.36
C SER A 136 -14.03 -5.76 -17.45
N LEU A 137 -13.22 -5.29 -18.40
CA LEU A 137 -13.61 -4.38 -19.45
C LEU A 137 -13.16 -4.88 -20.81
N ASN A 138 -13.98 -4.69 -21.85
CA ASN A 138 -13.60 -4.88 -23.24
C ASN A 138 -14.04 -3.66 -24.06
N LEU A 139 -13.08 -2.88 -24.53
CA LEU A 139 -13.31 -1.71 -25.36
C LEU A 139 -13.30 -2.00 -26.87
N GLY A 140 -13.16 -3.29 -27.26
CA GLY A 140 -13.07 -3.74 -28.65
C GLY A 140 -11.68 -3.49 -29.26
N ALA A 141 -11.50 -3.92 -30.52
CA ALA A 141 -10.23 -3.88 -31.25
C ALA A 141 -9.69 -2.46 -31.54
N GLY A 142 -10.44 -1.41 -31.28
CA GLY A 142 -10.03 -0.01 -31.42
C GLY A 142 -9.85 0.72 -30.10
N GLY A 143 -10.02 0.03 -28.98
CA GLY A 143 -9.94 0.57 -27.64
C GLY A 143 -8.50 0.71 -27.13
N GLN A 144 -7.63 1.38 -27.90
CA GLN A 144 -6.37 1.82 -27.34
C GLN A 144 -6.62 2.89 -26.29
N GLN A 145 -6.15 2.57 -25.12
CA GLN A 145 -6.18 3.29 -23.88
C GLN A 145 -5.95 4.80 -24.01
N THR A 146 -6.97 5.53 -23.74
CA THR A 146 -6.82 6.61 -22.79
C THR A 146 -7.28 6.05 -21.45
N SER A 147 -6.34 5.59 -20.65
CA SER A 147 -6.57 5.11 -19.30
C SER A 147 -7.03 6.27 -18.42
N ASN A 148 -8.29 6.55 -18.48
CA ASN A 148 -8.96 7.46 -17.57
C ASN A 148 -9.63 6.62 -16.48
N SER A 149 -8.85 6.04 -15.59
CA SER A 149 -9.32 5.81 -14.25
C SER A 149 -9.69 7.18 -13.68
N GLY A 150 -10.97 7.44 -13.52
CA GLY A 150 -11.47 8.72 -13.04
C GLY A 150 -11.03 8.97 -11.60
N ALA A 151 -9.81 9.44 -11.43
CA ALA A 151 -9.46 10.17 -10.23
C ALA A 151 -10.38 11.39 -10.21
N GLY A 152 -11.22 11.47 -9.19
CA GLY A 152 -12.14 12.56 -9.01
C GLY A 152 -11.44 13.91 -9.19
N ARG A 153 -12.05 14.79 -9.96
CA ARG A 153 -11.64 16.19 -10.07
C ARG A 153 -11.72 16.79 -8.65
N GLY A 154 -10.57 16.89 -8.01
CA GLY A 154 -10.40 17.47 -6.69
C GLY A 154 -9.03 18.09 -6.47
N ALA A 155 -8.13 18.02 -7.45
CA ALA A 155 -6.89 18.76 -7.41
C ALA A 155 -6.95 19.85 -8.50
N GLN A 156 -7.47 21.00 -8.14
CA GLN A 156 -7.16 22.23 -8.89
C GLN A 156 -5.66 22.45 -8.73
N THR A 157 -4.92 22.32 -9.84
CA THR A 157 -3.56 22.83 -9.94
C THR A 157 -3.55 24.29 -9.51
N PRO A 158 -2.68 24.70 -8.58
CA PRO A 158 -2.53 26.13 -8.31
C PRO A 158 -2.02 26.79 -9.57
N THR A 159 -2.80 27.70 -10.11
CA THR A 159 -2.38 28.62 -11.17
C THR A 159 -1.21 29.44 -10.63
N ARG A 160 -0.04 29.22 -11.18
CA ARG A 160 1.16 30.01 -10.92
C ARG A 160 0.90 31.44 -11.44
N PRO A 161 1.02 32.49 -10.65
CA PRO A 161 1.01 33.86 -11.15
C PRO A 161 2.36 34.12 -11.83
N GLY A 162 2.34 34.37 -13.11
CA GLY A 162 3.53 34.77 -13.86
C GLY A 162 3.58 34.16 -15.27
N ALA A 163 2.59 34.46 -16.09
CA ALA A 163 2.75 34.32 -17.53
C ALA A 163 3.78 35.39 -18.02
N ALA A 164 4.95 34.91 -18.45
CA ALA A 164 5.87 35.77 -19.17
C ALA A 164 5.18 36.24 -20.45
N ALA A 165 5.26 37.55 -20.73
CA ALA A 165 4.75 38.16 -21.93
C ALA A 165 5.39 37.50 -23.17
N GLN A 166 4.56 37.06 -24.13
CA GLN A 166 5.01 36.56 -25.43
C GLN A 166 5.72 37.66 -26.19
N ALA A 167 6.82 37.29 -26.82
CA ALA A 167 7.53 38.19 -27.74
C ALA A 167 6.66 38.52 -28.97
N PRO A 168 6.69 39.75 -29.51
CA PRO A 168 5.89 40.12 -30.66
C PRO A 168 6.42 39.39 -31.91
N GLY A 169 5.56 38.57 -32.54
CA GLY A 169 5.86 38.01 -33.87
C GLY A 169 5.64 36.50 -34.02
N GLU A 170 5.22 35.79 -32.99
CA GLU A 170 4.92 34.36 -33.09
C GLU A 170 3.44 34.12 -33.48
N PRO A 171 3.15 33.29 -34.49
CA PRO A 171 1.77 33.02 -34.87
C PRO A 171 1.05 32.30 -33.70
N PRO A 172 -0.26 32.50 -33.50
CA PRO A 172 -1.01 31.89 -32.43
C PRO A 172 -0.90 30.37 -32.55
N ALA A 173 -0.58 29.73 -31.41
CA ALA A 173 -0.58 28.27 -31.30
C ALA A 173 -1.93 27.73 -31.77
N PRO A 174 -1.97 26.64 -32.55
CA PRO A 174 -3.23 26.03 -32.97
C PRO A 174 -4.06 25.70 -31.72
N ALA A 175 -5.37 25.99 -31.79
CA ALA A 175 -6.30 25.65 -30.73
C ALA A 175 -6.12 24.18 -30.35
N PRO A 176 -6.11 23.83 -29.05
CA PRO A 176 -5.96 22.46 -28.64
C PRO A 176 -7.04 21.64 -29.33
N ALA A 177 -6.63 20.60 -30.08
CA ALA A 177 -7.57 19.67 -30.69
C ALA A 177 -8.48 19.18 -29.56
N THR A 178 -9.80 19.28 -29.79
CA THR A 178 -10.81 18.71 -28.90
C THR A 178 -10.39 17.26 -28.64
N ALA A 179 -10.10 16.92 -27.38
CA ALA A 179 -9.76 15.57 -27.02
C ALA A 179 -10.83 14.62 -27.58
N PRO A 180 -10.45 13.49 -28.21
CA PRO A 180 -11.43 12.53 -28.70
C PRO A 180 -12.37 12.17 -27.54
N ALA A 181 -13.69 12.12 -27.82
CA ALA A 181 -14.66 11.69 -26.82
C ALA A 181 -14.20 10.34 -26.25
N ASP A 182 -14.15 10.22 -24.92
CA ASP A 182 -13.74 8.99 -24.23
C ASP A 182 -14.59 7.81 -24.76
N PRO A 183 -13.99 6.78 -25.39
CA PRO A 183 -14.72 5.64 -25.91
C PRO A 183 -15.55 4.93 -24.84
N GLN A 184 -15.20 5.08 -23.56
CA GLN A 184 -15.88 4.49 -22.41
C GLN A 184 -17.19 5.22 -22.03
N THR A 185 -17.45 6.41 -22.59
CA THR A 185 -18.70 7.16 -22.40
C THR A 185 -19.72 6.94 -23.50
N ARG A 186 -19.45 6.02 -24.46
CA ARG A 186 -20.35 5.79 -25.60
C ARG A 186 -21.67 5.20 -25.14
N PRO A 187 -22.83 5.80 -25.49
CA PRO A 187 -24.11 5.16 -25.35
C PRO A 187 -24.14 3.87 -26.19
N ASN A 188 -24.73 2.80 -25.67
CA ASN A 188 -24.90 1.49 -26.33
C ASN A 188 -23.67 0.56 -26.34
N GLN A 189 -22.81 0.59 -25.32
CA GLN A 189 -21.84 -0.45 -25.13
C GLN A 189 -22.54 -1.77 -24.78
N ASP A 190 -22.23 -2.86 -25.49
CA ASP A 190 -22.66 -4.20 -25.11
C ASP A 190 -21.82 -4.71 -23.93
N TYR A 191 -22.37 -4.66 -22.73
CA TYR A 191 -21.71 -5.10 -21.50
C TYR A 191 -21.60 -6.63 -21.36
N ASN A 192 -22.19 -7.38 -22.31
CA ASN A 192 -22.17 -8.85 -22.33
C ASN A 192 -21.16 -9.45 -23.30
N ILE A 193 -20.41 -8.62 -24.05
CA ILE A 193 -19.30 -9.12 -24.86
C ILE A 193 -18.20 -9.72 -23.98
N ASP A 194 -17.46 -10.69 -24.52
CA ASP A 194 -16.39 -11.33 -23.79
C ASP A 194 -15.31 -10.31 -23.37
N ALA A 195 -15.04 -10.31 -22.09
CA ALA A 195 -14.01 -9.50 -21.43
C ALA A 195 -13.24 -10.42 -20.47
N PRO A 196 -12.27 -11.19 -20.97
CA PRO A 196 -11.60 -12.20 -20.16
C PRO A 196 -10.93 -11.60 -18.94
N GLY A 197 -10.23 -10.45 -19.07
CA GLY A 197 -9.61 -9.74 -17.96
C GLY A 197 -8.75 -10.66 -17.10
N ALA A 198 -7.92 -11.51 -17.72
CA ALA A 198 -7.13 -12.48 -16.97
C ALA A 198 -6.05 -11.81 -16.13
N ASN A 199 -5.37 -10.83 -16.71
CA ASN A 199 -4.37 -10.06 -16.01
C ASN A 199 -4.95 -8.77 -15.40
N ASP A 200 -5.87 -8.10 -16.08
CA ASP A 200 -6.56 -6.88 -15.67
C ASP A 200 -8.05 -7.18 -15.29
N ASP A 201 -8.45 -7.42 -14.01
CA ASP A 201 -7.56 -7.74 -12.91
C ASP A 201 -7.94 -9.08 -12.26
N GLY A 202 -8.07 -10.11 -13.12
CA GLY A 202 -8.17 -11.48 -12.62
C GLY A 202 -6.96 -11.86 -11.77
N SER A 203 -5.76 -11.35 -12.12
CA SER A 203 -4.51 -11.66 -11.42
C SER A 203 -4.53 -11.19 -9.96
N GLY A 204 -4.91 -9.95 -9.68
CA GLY A 204 -5.00 -9.42 -8.31
C GLY A 204 -6.18 -10.02 -7.53
N THR A 205 -7.29 -10.29 -8.22
CA THR A 205 -8.43 -10.98 -7.63
C THR A 205 -8.04 -12.36 -7.08
N VAL A 206 -7.43 -13.21 -7.89
CA VAL A 206 -7.06 -14.56 -7.43
C VAL A 206 -5.90 -14.55 -6.44
N LEU A 207 -5.00 -13.56 -6.52
CA LEU A 207 -3.99 -13.31 -5.51
C LEU A 207 -4.64 -13.06 -4.14
N SER A 208 -5.63 -12.17 -4.05
CA SER A 208 -6.36 -11.88 -2.82
C SER A 208 -7.08 -13.12 -2.28
N MET A 209 -7.70 -13.93 -3.17
CA MET A 209 -8.39 -15.18 -2.79
C MET A 209 -7.41 -16.25 -2.25
N GLU A 210 -6.24 -16.40 -2.87
CA GLU A 210 -5.21 -17.35 -2.41
C GLU A 210 -4.63 -16.91 -1.06
N LEU A 211 -4.39 -15.62 -0.87
CA LEU A 211 -3.96 -15.09 0.42
C LEU A 211 -4.99 -15.37 1.51
N ALA A 212 -6.29 -15.19 1.24
CA ALA A 212 -7.34 -15.53 2.20
C ALA A 212 -7.25 -16.98 2.68
N ARG A 213 -7.07 -17.92 1.75
CA ARG A 213 -6.89 -19.35 2.06
C ARG A 213 -5.64 -19.60 2.91
N VAL A 214 -4.50 -19.07 2.49
CA VAL A 214 -3.21 -19.32 3.14
C VAL A 214 -3.19 -18.76 4.56
N PHE A 215 -3.63 -17.52 4.74
CA PHE A 215 -3.68 -16.88 6.06
C PHE A 215 -4.63 -17.59 7.02
N ALA A 216 -5.85 -17.90 6.57
CA ALA A 216 -6.85 -18.54 7.41
C ALA A 216 -6.46 -19.96 7.86
N ASN A 217 -5.61 -20.64 7.09
CA ASN A 217 -5.14 -22.01 7.40
C ASN A 217 -3.69 -22.03 7.94
N SER A 218 -3.06 -20.88 8.17
CA SER A 218 -1.66 -20.79 8.64
C SER A 218 -1.46 -21.27 10.08
N GLY A 219 -2.52 -21.25 10.90
CA GLY A 219 -2.42 -21.49 12.34
C GLY A 219 -1.82 -20.34 13.13
N ILE A 220 -1.57 -19.19 12.51
CA ILE A 220 -1.04 -17.99 13.16
C ILE A 220 -2.19 -17.18 13.76
N ASP A 221 -2.07 -16.77 15.03
CA ASP A 221 -2.99 -15.87 15.70
C ASP A 221 -2.50 -14.42 15.51
N PHE A 222 -3.03 -13.74 14.50
CA PHE A 222 -2.66 -12.37 14.17
C PHE A 222 -3.20 -11.35 15.17
N ASP A 223 -2.47 -10.28 15.41
CA ASP A 223 -2.95 -9.17 16.22
C ASP A 223 -3.94 -8.29 15.43
N ALA A 224 -3.62 -7.95 14.20
CA ALA A 224 -4.54 -7.20 13.34
C ALA A 224 -5.56 -8.14 12.67
N THR A 225 -6.77 -7.63 12.46
CA THR A 225 -7.78 -8.25 11.61
C THR A 225 -7.38 -8.11 10.13
N LEU A 226 -7.42 -9.21 9.39
CA LEU A 226 -7.07 -9.24 7.97
C LEU A 226 -8.34 -9.25 7.12
N VAL A 227 -8.35 -8.44 6.07
CA VAL A 227 -9.48 -8.33 5.13
C VAL A 227 -8.97 -8.61 3.71
N PHE A 228 -9.51 -9.65 3.12
CA PHE A 228 -9.28 -10.05 1.74
C PHE A 228 -10.49 -9.61 0.93
N MET A 229 -10.28 -8.68 0.01
CA MET A 229 -11.39 -8.03 -0.69
C MET A 229 -11.22 -8.12 -2.19
N THR A 230 -12.31 -8.46 -2.91
CA THR A 230 -12.37 -8.30 -4.35
C THR A 230 -13.35 -7.19 -4.69
N VAL A 231 -12.87 -6.19 -5.41
CA VAL A 231 -13.56 -4.94 -5.67
C VAL A 231 -14.33 -5.00 -6.98
N ALA A 232 -15.48 -4.34 -7.06
CA ALA A 232 -16.26 -4.16 -8.29
C ALA A 232 -16.26 -2.70 -8.72
N GLY A 233 -16.38 -2.44 -10.01
CA GLY A 233 -16.52 -1.09 -10.55
C GLY A 233 -15.22 -0.28 -10.53
N GLU A 234 -14.08 -0.92 -10.53
CA GLU A 234 -12.78 -0.27 -10.73
C GLU A 234 -12.77 0.39 -12.12
N GLU A 235 -13.10 -0.38 -13.15
CA GLU A 235 -13.11 -0.01 -14.55
C GLU A 235 -14.09 1.13 -14.88
N GLN A 236 -15.07 1.34 -14.05
CA GLN A 236 -16.00 2.46 -14.18
C GLN A 236 -15.59 3.68 -13.36
N GLY A 237 -14.42 3.68 -12.76
CA GLY A 237 -13.81 4.81 -12.06
C GLY A 237 -13.72 4.62 -10.55
N LEU A 238 -13.16 3.51 -10.08
CA LEU A 238 -12.89 3.21 -8.68
C LEU A 238 -14.13 3.25 -7.78
N ILE A 239 -15.28 2.80 -8.34
CA ILE A 239 -16.58 3.02 -7.68
C ILE A 239 -16.69 2.22 -6.38
N GLY A 240 -16.35 0.93 -6.41
CA GLY A 240 -16.49 0.04 -5.26
C GLY A 240 -15.50 0.35 -4.14
N SER A 241 -14.24 0.59 -4.47
CA SER A 241 -13.23 1.00 -3.50
C SER A 241 -13.52 2.37 -2.90
N GLY A 242 -13.96 3.34 -3.73
CA GLY A 242 -14.34 4.67 -3.27
C GLY A 242 -15.56 4.66 -2.34
N ALA A 243 -16.57 3.83 -2.63
CA ALA A 243 -17.74 3.66 -1.77
C ALA A 243 -17.35 3.03 -0.43
N HIS A 244 -16.52 1.98 -0.47
CA HIS A 244 -15.99 1.34 0.74
C HIS A 244 -15.13 2.29 1.57
N ALA A 245 -14.23 3.05 0.95
CA ALA A 245 -13.36 3.99 1.65
C ALA A 245 -14.17 5.06 2.41
N LYS A 246 -15.18 5.64 1.77
CA LYS A 246 -16.08 6.62 2.41
C LYS A 246 -16.85 6.00 3.58
N LYS A 247 -17.37 4.80 3.41
CA LYS A 247 -18.04 4.05 4.47
C LYS A 247 -17.09 3.77 5.63
N ALA A 248 -15.89 3.27 5.35
CA ALA A 248 -14.89 2.98 6.37
C ALA A 248 -14.51 4.24 7.18
N LYS A 249 -14.39 5.39 6.51
CA LYS A 249 -14.12 6.67 7.16
C LYS A 249 -15.29 7.14 8.02
N ALA A 250 -16.51 7.05 7.52
CA ALA A 250 -17.73 7.46 8.23
C ALA A 250 -17.97 6.59 9.48
N GLU A 251 -17.67 5.29 9.40
CA GLU A 251 -17.81 4.34 10.50
C GLU A 251 -16.56 4.27 11.41
N ASN A 252 -15.55 5.10 11.16
CA ASN A 252 -14.27 5.11 11.90
C ASN A 252 -13.61 3.72 11.96
N ILE A 253 -13.68 2.94 10.88
CA ILE A 253 -13.01 1.65 10.80
C ILE A 253 -11.49 1.87 10.87
N PRO A 254 -10.76 1.21 11.78
CA PRO A 254 -9.33 1.43 11.95
C PRO A 254 -8.50 0.74 10.86
N VAL A 255 -8.55 1.26 9.64
CA VAL A 255 -7.76 0.79 8.50
C VAL A 255 -6.32 1.24 8.68
N GLN A 256 -5.42 0.30 8.92
CA GLN A 256 -3.99 0.57 9.08
C GLN A 256 -3.23 0.55 7.75
N ALA A 257 -3.58 -0.39 6.86
CA ALA A 257 -2.88 -0.58 5.59
C ALA A 257 -3.81 -1.21 4.54
N TRP A 258 -3.56 -0.87 3.27
CA TRP A 258 -4.25 -1.46 2.13
C TRP A 258 -3.26 -1.78 1.01
N PHE A 259 -3.19 -3.06 0.64
CA PHE A 259 -2.35 -3.61 -0.41
C PHE A 259 -3.22 -3.90 -1.64
N ASN A 260 -3.29 -2.97 -2.60
CA ASN A 260 -4.01 -3.17 -3.85
C ASN A 260 -3.13 -3.85 -4.88
N ASN A 261 -3.63 -4.91 -5.51
CA ASN A 261 -2.95 -5.63 -6.57
C ASN A 261 -3.78 -5.48 -7.83
N ASP A 262 -3.19 -4.91 -8.87
CA ASP A 262 -3.89 -4.59 -10.10
C ASP A 262 -2.89 -4.72 -11.27
N ILE A 263 -3.13 -5.69 -12.15
CA ILE A 263 -2.22 -6.12 -13.21
C ILE A 263 -0.89 -6.62 -12.60
N VAL A 264 -0.92 -7.80 -12.01
CA VAL A 264 0.24 -8.38 -11.29
C VAL A 264 0.65 -9.77 -11.81
N GLY A 265 0.12 -10.19 -12.96
CA GLY A 265 0.28 -11.55 -13.48
C GLY A 265 1.21 -11.70 -14.67
N ASN A 266 1.60 -10.65 -15.38
CA ASN A 266 2.38 -10.76 -16.60
C ASN A 266 3.83 -10.31 -16.42
N SER A 267 4.77 -11.09 -16.95
CA SER A 267 6.22 -10.81 -16.91
C SER A 267 6.79 -10.27 -18.22
N ARG A 268 5.98 -10.13 -19.29
CA ARG A 268 6.41 -9.68 -20.61
C ARG A 268 5.67 -8.43 -21.06
N GLY A 269 6.41 -7.36 -21.34
CA GLY A 269 5.86 -6.15 -21.93
C GLY A 269 5.37 -6.35 -23.38
N GLY A 270 4.50 -5.45 -23.82
CA GLY A 270 4.04 -5.42 -25.23
C GLY A 270 5.15 -5.10 -26.22
N ASP A 271 6.27 -4.57 -25.77
CA ASP A 271 7.51 -4.32 -26.51
C ASP A 271 8.44 -5.55 -26.56
N GLY A 272 8.01 -6.71 -26.02
CA GLY A 272 8.80 -7.93 -25.95
C GLY A 272 9.81 -7.98 -24.80
N SER A 273 9.95 -6.91 -24.00
CA SER A 273 10.83 -6.91 -22.83
C SER A 273 10.33 -7.89 -21.77
N TYR A 274 11.25 -8.47 -20.99
CA TYR A 274 10.94 -9.45 -19.95
C TYR A 274 11.50 -9.01 -18.60
N ASP A 275 10.69 -9.11 -17.55
CA ASP A 275 11.13 -8.99 -16.16
C ASP A 275 10.22 -9.85 -15.26
N GLY A 276 10.62 -11.08 -15.01
CA GLY A 276 9.90 -12.02 -14.12
C GLY A 276 10.38 -11.98 -12.68
N SER A 277 11.16 -10.96 -12.27
CA SER A 277 11.79 -10.89 -10.95
C SER A 277 11.60 -9.55 -10.24
N THR A 278 10.78 -8.66 -10.79
CA THR A 278 10.51 -7.35 -10.19
C THR A 278 9.02 -7.05 -10.14
N ILE A 279 8.53 -6.55 -9.00
CA ILE A 279 7.21 -5.93 -8.85
C ILE A 279 7.39 -4.44 -8.55
N ARG A 280 6.53 -3.58 -9.12
CA ARG A 280 6.50 -2.15 -8.82
C ARG A 280 5.46 -1.87 -7.74
N ILE A 281 5.77 -0.95 -6.83
CA ILE A 281 4.81 -0.38 -5.88
C ILE A 281 4.64 1.10 -6.17
N TYR A 282 3.39 1.52 -6.30
CA TYR A 282 2.98 2.92 -6.35
C TYR A 282 2.38 3.32 -5.00
N ALA A 283 2.79 4.47 -4.50
CA ALA A 283 2.31 5.05 -3.26
C ALA A 283 2.18 6.55 -3.42
N GLU A 284 1.08 7.12 -2.96
CA GLU A 284 0.87 8.55 -3.10
C GLU A 284 1.77 9.35 -2.16
N GLY A 285 2.19 10.53 -2.63
CA GLY A 285 2.99 11.48 -1.87
C GLY A 285 2.19 12.24 -0.80
N PRO A 286 2.86 13.09 -0.03
CA PRO A 286 4.30 13.39 -0.09
C PRO A 286 5.20 12.21 0.29
N GLU A 287 6.53 12.35 0.13
CA GLU A 287 7.51 11.26 0.34
C GLU A 287 7.39 10.64 1.74
N ASP A 288 7.03 11.43 2.73
CA ASP A 288 6.90 10.99 4.12
C ASP A 288 5.45 10.66 4.52
N SER A 289 4.58 10.41 3.55
CA SER A 289 3.19 9.99 3.81
C SER A 289 3.12 8.58 4.40
N ALA A 290 2.00 8.25 5.02
CA ALA A 290 1.73 6.89 5.52
C ALA A 290 1.76 5.85 4.39
N SER A 291 1.33 6.21 3.16
CA SER A 291 1.41 5.33 1.99
C SER A 291 2.84 5.08 1.57
N ARG A 292 3.72 6.09 1.59
CA ARG A 292 5.16 5.91 1.31
C ARG A 292 5.83 5.06 2.37
N SER A 293 5.54 5.28 3.65
CA SER A 293 6.04 4.44 4.75
C SER A 293 5.60 2.98 4.58
N LEU A 294 4.36 2.73 4.17
CA LEU A 294 3.85 1.39 3.88
C LEU A 294 4.58 0.74 2.69
N ALA A 295 4.84 1.49 1.62
CA ALA A 295 5.57 1.00 0.45
C ALA A 295 7.03 0.66 0.78
N GLN A 296 7.71 1.50 1.56
CA GLN A 296 9.07 1.25 2.04
C GLN A 296 9.12 0.01 2.95
N PHE A 297 8.11 -0.15 3.83
CA PHE A 297 7.94 -1.34 4.66
C PHE A 297 7.79 -2.59 3.79
N ALA A 298 6.85 -2.61 2.81
CA ALA A 298 6.63 -3.75 1.93
C ALA A 298 7.88 -4.10 1.10
N ARG A 299 8.66 -3.10 0.65
CA ARG A 299 9.95 -3.31 -0.04
C ARG A 299 10.95 -4.01 0.86
N ARG A 300 11.11 -3.56 2.11
CA ARG A 300 12.07 -4.11 3.07
C ARG A 300 11.70 -5.54 3.46
N ILE A 301 10.46 -5.79 3.83
CA ILE A 301 9.99 -7.13 4.18
C ILE A 301 10.03 -8.08 2.98
N GLY A 302 9.65 -7.61 1.79
CA GLY A 302 9.78 -8.38 0.54
C GLY A 302 11.22 -8.83 0.28
N ALA A 303 12.20 -7.95 0.49
CA ALA A 303 13.62 -8.31 0.33
C ALA A 303 14.10 -9.36 1.34
N MET A 304 13.52 -9.41 2.54
CA MET A 304 13.87 -10.39 3.57
C MET A 304 13.30 -11.79 3.27
N TYR A 305 12.03 -11.87 2.93
CA TYR A 305 11.33 -13.16 2.77
C TYR A 305 11.33 -13.69 1.34
N VAL A 306 11.45 -12.82 0.33
CA VAL A 306 11.42 -13.17 -1.09
C VAL A 306 12.59 -12.50 -1.82
N PRO A 307 13.85 -12.78 -1.44
CA PRO A 307 15.04 -12.06 -1.93
C PRO A 307 15.26 -12.20 -3.45
N SER A 308 14.70 -13.24 -4.06
CA SER A 308 14.75 -13.45 -5.52
C SER A 308 13.79 -12.57 -6.29
N HIS A 309 12.87 -11.84 -5.61
CA HIS A 309 11.84 -11.02 -6.23
C HIS A 309 11.93 -9.58 -5.74
N ARG A 310 12.45 -8.70 -6.59
CA ARG A 310 12.73 -7.31 -6.24
C ARG A 310 11.46 -6.47 -6.17
N VAL A 311 11.28 -5.75 -5.09
CA VAL A 311 10.25 -4.72 -4.96
C VAL A 311 10.84 -3.36 -5.35
N ARG A 312 10.29 -2.73 -6.40
CA ARG A 312 10.71 -1.41 -6.87
C ARG A 312 9.68 -0.36 -6.47
N LEU A 313 10.07 0.51 -5.55
CA LEU A 313 9.25 1.66 -5.18
C LEU A 313 9.33 2.72 -6.29
N MET A 314 8.16 3.15 -6.80
CA MET A 314 8.06 4.15 -7.83
C MET A 314 8.02 5.55 -7.20
N ALA A 315 9.08 6.33 -7.45
CA ALA A 315 9.27 7.65 -6.84
C ALA A 315 8.52 8.80 -7.55
N ARG A 316 7.69 8.49 -8.56
CA ARG A 316 6.95 9.53 -9.26
C ARG A 316 5.60 9.81 -8.62
N ALA A 317 5.20 11.08 -8.62
CA ALA A 317 3.93 11.54 -8.04
C ALA A 317 2.72 11.39 -8.99
N ASP A 318 2.96 11.21 -10.29
CA ASP A 318 1.90 11.09 -11.28
C ASP A 318 1.99 9.76 -12.03
N ARG A 319 0.89 9.35 -12.63
CA ARG A 319 0.78 8.22 -13.55
C ARG A 319 -0.01 8.60 -14.80
N PHE A 320 -0.06 9.87 -15.16
CA PHE A 320 -0.80 10.37 -16.34
C PHE A 320 -2.26 9.92 -16.34
N SER A 321 -2.97 10.16 -15.24
CA SER A 321 -4.36 9.77 -15.02
C SER A 321 -4.61 8.25 -14.92
N ARG A 322 -3.55 7.43 -14.80
CA ARG A 322 -3.65 6.01 -14.49
C ARG A 322 -3.60 5.82 -12.98
N GLY A 323 -4.68 5.40 -12.38
CA GLY A 323 -4.79 5.13 -10.95
C GLY A 323 -4.90 3.64 -10.66
N GLY A 324 -5.70 3.33 -9.68
CA GLY A 324 -6.11 2.03 -9.19
C GLY A 324 -6.82 2.21 -7.86
N ASP A 325 -7.42 1.19 -7.32
CA ASP A 325 -8.27 1.25 -6.12
C ASP A 325 -7.55 1.88 -4.90
N HIS A 326 -6.21 1.74 -4.77
CA HIS A 326 -5.45 2.39 -3.70
C HIS A 326 -5.61 3.92 -3.69
N SER A 327 -5.79 4.56 -4.85
CA SER A 327 -5.96 6.01 -4.94
C SER A 327 -7.27 6.46 -4.29
N ALA A 328 -8.34 5.66 -4.39
CA ALA A 328 -9.62 5.95 -3.74
C ALA A 328 -9.50 5.92 -2.21
N LEU A 329 -8.67 5.01 -1.67
CA LEU A 329 -8.39 4.91 -0.24
C LEU A 329 -7.52 6.08 0.24
N ASN A 330 -6.48 6.43 -0.52
CA ASN A 330 -5.60 7.56 -0.23
C ASN A 330 -6.38 8.89 -0.20
N ALA A 331 -7.36 9.07 -1.10
CA ALA A 331 -8.23 10.25 -1.13
C ALA A 331 -9.05 10.43 0.16
N GLU A 332 -9.36 9.35 0.86
CA GLU A 332 -10.02 9.37 2.17
C GLU A 332 -9.04 9.41 3.37
N GLY A 333 -7.73 9.42 3.09
CA GLY A 333 -6.66 9.55 4.08
C GLY A 333 -6.13 8.23 4.64
N PHE A 334 -6.46 7.09 4.03
CA PHE A 334 -5.94 5.79 4.43
C PHE A 334 -4.59 5.50 3.77
N ALA A 335 -3.71 4.79 4.47
CA ALA A 335 -2.45 4.30 3.92
C ALA A 335 -2.71 3.15 2.94
N ALA A 336 -2.62 3.42 1.64
CA ALA A 336 -2.84 2.43 0.59
C ALA A 336 -1.73 2.49 -0.46
N ILE A 337 -1.35 1.32 -0.99
CA ILE A 337 -0.33 1.14 -2.02
C ILE A 337 -0.85 0.27 -3.14
N GLY A 338 -0.38 0.52 -4.38
CA GLY A 338 -0.74 -0.26 -5.55
C GLY A 338 0.45 -1.07 -6.06
N PHE A 339 0.31 -2.39 -6.07
CA PHE A 339 1.24 -3.30 -6.74
C PHE A 339 0.91 -3.39 -8.22
N ARG A 340 1.93 -3.40 -9.06
CA ARG A 340 1.78 -3.54 -10.51
C ARG A 340 3.01 -4.20 -11.12
N GLU A 341 2.81 -5.05 -12.10
CA GLU A 341 3.87 -5.77 -12.80
C GLU A 341 4.96 -4.84 -13.37
N ALA A 342 6.19 -5.35 -13.49
CA ALA A 342 7.33 -4.56 -13.96
C ALA A 342 7.22 -4.16 -15.43
N LYS A 343 6.58 -5.00 -16.26
CA LYS A 343 6.46 -4.87 -17.70
C LYS A 343 4.99 -5.04 -18.11
N GLU A 344 4.31 -3.91 -18.31
CA GLU A 344 2.90 -3.93 -18.70
C GLU A 344 2.76 -4.21 -20.21
N ASN A 345 1.77 -5.02 -20.56
CA ASN A 345 1.39 -5.25 -21.94
C ASN A 345 0.08 -4.51 -22.26
N TYR A 346 0.21 -3.25 -22.63
CA TYR A 346 -0.95 -2.39 -22.92
C TYR A 346 -1.85 -2.90 -24.05
N ALA A 347 -1.31 -3.68 -24.98
CA ALA A 347 -2.07 -4.22 -26.11
C ALA A 347 -3.09 -5.31 -25.67
N LYS A 348 -2.92 -5.87 -24.47
CA LYS A 348 -3.85 -6.89 -23.92
C LYS A 348 -4.91 -6.27 -23.00
N GLN A 349 -4.57 -5.19 -22.29
CA GLN A 349 -5.48 -4.57 -21.32
C GLN A 349 -6.76 -4.08 -21.96
N HIS A 350 -7.89 -4.20 -21.25
CA HIS A 350 -9.23 -3.77 -21.68
C HIS A 350 -9.66 -4.31 -23.06
N GLY A 351 -9.24 -5.54 -23.36
CA GLY A 351 -9.51 -6.15 -24.67
C GLY A 351 -9.76 -7.65 -24.61
N PRO A 352 -10.17 -8.25 -25.75
CA PRO A 352 -10.44 -9.69 -25.83
C PRO A 352 -9.19 -10.54 -25.70
N ASN A 353 -8.01 -9.95 -25.81
CA ASN A 353 -6.70 -10.62 -25.78
C ASN A 353 -6.09 -10.69 -24.37
N ASP A 354 -6.77 -10.19 -23.35
CA ASP A 354 -6.35 -10.37 -21.96
C ASP A 354 -6.75 -11.74 -21.43
N THR A 355 -6.09 -12.75 -21.93
CA THR A 355 -6.37 -14.18 -21.73
C THR A 355 -5.33 -14.85 -20.84
N ILE A 356 -5.61 -16.06 -20.35
CA ILE A 356 -4.78 -16.80 -19.40
C ILE A 356 -3.36 -17.06 -19.92
N ASP A 357 -3.18 -17.26 -21.23
CA ASP A 357 -1.88 -17.46 -21.86
C ASP A 357 -0.93 -16.25 -21.71
N GLY A 358 -1.45 -15.10 -21.33
CA GLY A 358 -0.68 -13.92 -20.99
C GLY A 358 -0.17 -13.89 -19.53
N VAL A 359 -0.61 -14.82 -18.68
CA VAL A 359 -0.28 -14.82 -17.26
C VAL A 359 0.88 -15.79 -16.96
N ASP A 360 1.90 -15.28 -16.30
CA ASP A 360 3.02 -16.04 -15.74
C ASP A 360 2.71 -16.37 -14.27
N PHE A 361 2.21 -17.58 -14.02
CA PHE A 361 1.78 -17.99 -12.69
C PHE A 361 2.92 -18.06 -11.67
N ARG A 362 4.15 -18.33 -12.12
CA ARG A 362 5.32 -18.26 -11.26
C ARG A 362 5.57 -16.82 -10.79
N TYR A 363 5.48 -15.86 -11.70
CA TYR A 363 5.60 -14.45 -11.40
C TYR A 363 4.47 -13.98 -10.46
N LEU A 364 3.22 -14.35 -10.76
CA LEU A 364 2.05 -14.03 -9.93
C LEU A 364 2.21 -14.60 -8.50
N ALA A 365 2.70 -15.84 -8.37
CA ALA A 365 2.96 -16.44 -7.06
C ALA A 365 4.06 -15.70 -6.29
N GLN A 366 5.11 -15.19 -6.96
CA GLN A 366 6.12 -14.37 -6.29
C GLN A 366 5.53 -13.04 -5.79
N ASN A 367 4.66 -12.42 -6.56
CA ASN A 367 3.94 -11.21 -6.13
C ASN A 367 3.04 -11.49 -4.92
N ALA A 368 2.35 -12.63 -4.91
CA ALA A 368 1.56 -13.09 -3.77
C ALA A 368 2.44 -13.32 -2.52
N ARG A 369 3.63 -13.90 -2.67
CA ARG A 369 4.59 -14.12 -1.58
C ARG A 369 5.07 -12.81 -0.96
N VAL A 370 5.36 -11.79 -1.77
CA VAL A 370 5.72 -10.45 -1.27
C VAL A 370 4.57 -9.84 -0.46
N ASN A 371 3.35 -9.90 -0.97
CA ASN A 371 2.16 -9.45 -0.25
C ASN A 371 1.98 -10.21 1.07
N ALA A 372 2.09 -11.55 1.03
CA ALA A 372 1.97 -12.42 2.20
C ALA A 372 2.96 -12.07 3.30
N ALA A 373 4.24 -11.91 2.94
CA ALA A 373 5.30 -11.55 3.89
C ALA A 373 5.03 -10.19 4.56
N ALA A 374 4.73 -9.17 3.76
CA ALA A 374 4.47 -7.83 4.27
C ALA A 374 3.21 -7.77 5.15
N MET A 375 2.11 -8.39 4.71
CA MET A 375 0.87 -8.45 5.48
C MET A 375 1.03 -9.21 6.80
N ALA A 376 1.67 -10.39 6.78
CA ALA A 376 1.84 -11.22 7.97
C ALA A 376 2.72 -10.52 9.02
N THR A 377 3.84 -9.92 8.60
CA THR A 377 4.71 -9.17 9.49
C THR A 377 3.98 -8.00 10.12
N LEU A 378 3.26 -7.20 9.31
CA LEU A 378 2.50 -6.05 9.79
C LEU A 378 1.34 -6.44 10.70
N ALA A 379 0.70 -7.59 10.45
CA ALA A 379 -0.40 -8.09 11.25
C ALA A 379 0.02 -8.61 12.63
N LEU A 380 1.25 -9.04 12.78
CA LEU A 380 1.84 -9.45 14.05
C LEU A 380 2.49 -8.28 14.80
N ALA A 381 2.93 -7.25 14.09
CA ALA A 381 3.62 -6.11 14.67
C ALA A 381 2.71 -5.26 15.57
N PRO A 382 3.27 -4.53 16.54
CA PRO A 382 2.57 -3.48 17.26
C PRO A 382 2.04 -2.39 16.30
N PRO A 383 1.07 -1.57 16.70
CA PRO A 383 0.70 -0.39 15.93
C PRO A 383 1.89 0.59 15.84
N PRO A 384 2.00 1.37 14.76
CA PRO A 384 3.05 2.37 14.64
C PRO A 384 2.94 3.43 15.74
N PRO A 385 4.07 3.95 16.26
CA PRO A 385 4.07 4.99 17.30
C PRO A 385 3.40 6.27 16.82
N VAL A 386 2.72 6.98 17.73
CA VAL A 386 2.18 8.32 17.42
C VAL A 386 3.25 9.37 17.70
N VAL A 387 3.70 10.05 16.66
CA VAL A 387 4.78 11.06 16.69
C VAL A 387 4.28 12.48 16.49
N THR A 388 2.96 12.68 16.54
CA THR A 388 2.32 13.99 16.37
C THR A 388 1.38 14.28 17.52
N ARG A 389 1.19 15.56 17.80
CA ARG A 389 0.17 16.00 18.76
C ARG A 389 -0.68 17.13 18.18
N ARG A 390 -1.92 17.16 18.56
CA ARG A 390 -2.79 18.29 18.28
C ARG A 390 -2.48 19.41 19.29
N ALA A 391 -2.29 20.64 18.79
CA ALA A 391 -2.10 21.79 19.68
C ALA A 391 -3.39 22.08 20.45
N ALA A 392 -3.26 22.43 21.73
CA ALA A 392 -4.41 22.84 22.55
C ALA A 392 -5.13 24.02 21.88
N ASN A 393 -6.46 23.95 21.81
CA ASN A 393 -7.32 24.99 21.24
C ASN A 393 -7.12 25.28 19.74
N SER A 394 -6.56 24.33 18.99
CA SER A 394 -6.31 24.49 17.55
C SER A 394 -6.46 23.14 16.83
N ASN A 395 -6.80 23.18 15.54
CA ASN A 395 -6.78 22.00 14.70
C ASN A 395 -5.38 21.68 14.16
N ARG A 396 -4.36 22.45 14.56
CA ARG A 396 -2.99 22.26 14.11
C ARG A 396 -2.39 21.00 14.73
N VAL A 397 -1.94 20.08 13.88
CA VAL A 397 -1.17 18.91 14.26
C VAL A 397 0.32 19.21 14.00
N THR A 398 1.17 18.91 14.97
CA THR A 398 2.61 19.17 14.91
C THR A 398 3.38 17.89 15.29
N PRO A 399 4.54 17.63 14.66
CA PRO A 399 5.41 16.54 15.09
C PRO A 399 5.97 16.82 16.49
N THR A 400 6.24 15.73 17.22
CA THR A 400 6.77 15.79 18.60
C THR A 400 8.29 15.73 18.60
N ILE A 401 8.92 16.57 17.80
CA ILE A 401 10.37 16.77 17.71
C ILE A 401 10.72 18.20 18.09
N ASP A 402 11.86 18.39 18.78
CA ASP A 402 12.41 19.72 19.07
C ASP A 402 13.95 19.69 19.14
N ARG A 403 14.57 20.84 19.46
CA ARG A 403 16.02 21.05 19.45
C ARG A 403 16.68 21.05 20.83
N ARG A 404 15.98 20.54 21.85
CA ARG A 404 16.50 20.48 23.23
C ARG A 404 17.46 19.31 23.46
N PRO A 405 18.36 19.41 24.46
CA PRO A 405 18.50 20.52 25.40
C PRO A 405 19.36 21.68 24.89
N SER A 406 20.27 21.47 23.93
CA SER A 406 21.29 22.49 23.57
C SER A 406 20.80 23.53 22.56
N GLY A 407 19.71 23.29 21.88
CA GLY A 407 19.25 24.09 20.75
C GLY A 407 19.74 23.59 19.38
N TYR A 408 20.66 22.63 19.39
CA TYR A 408 21.27 22.00 18.20
C TYR A 408 21.12 20.47 18.19
N ASP A 409 20.25 19.92 19.07
CA ASP A 409 20.01 18.50 19.18
C ASP A 409 18.73 18.12 18.40
N ALA A 410 18.57 16.83 18.10
CA ALA A 410 17.28 16.28 17.67
C ALA A 410 16.68 15.48 18.83
N HIS A 411 15.67 16.05 19.49
CA HIS A 411 14.96 15.42 20.59
C HIS A 411 13.61 14.90 20.12
N LEU A 412 13.50 13.57 19.99
CA LEU A 412 12.34 12.84 19.48
C LEU A 412 11.47 12.35 20.64
N ARG A 413 10.16 12.45 20.52
CA ARG A 413 9.19 11.88 21.47
C ARG A 413 8.06 11.20 20.74
N TRP A 414 7.53 10.13 21.30
CA TRP A 414 6.40 9.38 20.74
C TRP A 414 5.52 8.80 21.84
N GLU A 415 4.29 8.45 21.50
CA GLU A 415 3.43 7.71 22.39
C GLU A 415 3.76 6.22 22.37
N ALA A 416 3.71 5.56 23.52
CA ALA A 416 3.98 4.14 23.64
C ALA A 416 2.99 3.32 22.79
N SER A 417 3.52 2.40 21.98
CA SER A 417 2.70 1.47 21.19
C SER A 417 2.34 0.25 22.02
N PRO A 418 1.06 -0.12 22.13
CA PRO A 418 0.65 -1.34 22.81
C PRO A 418 1.34 -2.57 22.21
N GLY A 419 1.94 -3.41 23.05
CA GLY A 419 2.64 -4.62 22.63
C GLY A 419 4.08 -4.40 22.18
N ALA A 420 4.59 -3.17 22.15
CA ALA A 420 6.01 -2.90 21.84
C ALA A 420 6.92 -3.38 22.99
N ALA A 421 7.97 -4.10 22.64
CA ALA A 421 9.08 -4.44 23.52
C ALA A 421 10.24 -3.43 23.41
N GLY A 422 10.28 -2.67 22.33
CA GLY A 422 11.26 -1.64 22.05
C GLY A 422 10.91 -0.86 20.80
N TYR A 423 11.81 0.02 20.40
CA TYR A 423 11.63 0.86 19.23
C TYR A 423 12.90 0.88 18.39
N ARG A 424 12.72 1.15 17.08
CA ARG A 424 13.80 1.42 16.15
C ARG A 424 13.62 2.83 15.61
N ILE A 425 14.65 3.65 15.71
CA ILE A 425 14.66 5.02 15.18
C ILE A 425 15.43 4.99 13.88
N PHE A 426 14.87 5.63 12.88
CA PHE A 426 15.43 5.79 11.54
C PHE A 426 15.72 7.25 11.29
N TRP A 427 16.81 7.54 10.51
CA TRP A 427 17.05 8.88 10.04
C TRP A 427 17.74 8.88 8.69
N ARG A 428 17.55 9.94 7.95
CA ARG A 428 18.12 10.17 6.63
C ARG A 428 18.36 11.64 6.39
N ASN A 429 19.28 11.98 5.49
CA ASN A 429 19.41 13.34 4.99
C ASN A 429 18.09 13.84 4.40
N ALA A 430 17.73 15.10 4.59
CA ALA A 430 16.45 15.65 4.14
C ALA A 430 16.28 15.64 2.61
N TRP A 431 17.37 15.51 1.86
CA TRP A 431 17.35 15.40 0.38
C TRP A 431 17.37 13.95 -0.14
N ASN A 432 17.45 12.93 0.74
CA ASN A 432 17.44 11.53 0.35
C ASN A 432 16.06 10.92 0.65
N PRO A 433 15.39 10.23 -0.28
CA PRO A 433 14.11 9.58 -0.03
C PRO A 433 14.22 8.28 0.78
N ASP A 434 15.38 7.62 0.78
CA ASP A 434 15.60 6.33 1.44
C ASP A 434 16.23 6.50 2.83
N TRP A 435 15.79 5.70 3.81
CA TRP A 435 16.38 5.64 5.14
C TRP A 435 17.84 5.17 5.06
N GLU A 436 18.76 5.95 5.65
CA GLU A 436 20.21 5.73 5.56
C GLU A 436 20.77 5.14 6.84
N HIS A 437 20.11 5.42 7.96
CA HIS A 437 20.60 5.05 9.28
C HIS A 437 19.47 4.53 10.15
N GLU A 438 19.82 3.66 11.10
CA GLU A 438 18.89 3.15 12.09
C GLU A 438 19.60 2.83 13.42
N ILE A 439 18.87 2.90 14.52
CA ILE A 439 19.31 2.47 15.83
C ILE A 439 18.14 1.81 16.58
N THR A 440 18.42 0.68 17.22
CA THR A 440 17.46 0.05 18.13
C THR A 440 17.61 0.65 19.52
N VAL A 441 16.48 1.05 20.10
CA VAL A 441 16.39 1.55 21.47
C VAL A 441 15.45 0.65 22.27
N GLY A 442 15.63 0.63 23.61
CA GLY A 442 14.75 -0.15 24.47
C GLY A 442 13.32 0.38 24.48
N ASN A 443 12.53 -0.09 25.45
CA ASN A 443 11.15 0.38 25.62
C ASN A 443 11.12 1.78 26.27
N VAL A 444 11.46 2.79 25.47
CA VAL A 444 11.49 4.21 25.82
C VAL A 444 10.52 4.99 24.92
N THR A 445 10.14 6.19 25.33
CA THR A 445 9.21 7.06 24.57
C THR A 445 9.83 8.35 24.12
N GLU A 446 11.15 8.49 24.30
CA GLU A 446 11.92 9.63 23.83
C GLU A 446 13.39 9.22 23.56
N TYR A 447 14.05 9.97 22.68
CA TYR A 447 15.46 9.82 22.38
C TYR A 447 16.06 11.14 21.90
N THR A 448 17.31 11.43 22.28
CA THR A 448 18.00 12.63 21.87
C THR A 448 19.26 12.29 21.09
N PHE A 449 19.38 12.80 19.88
CA PHE A 449 20.61 12.81 19.12
C PHE A 449 21.34 14.14 19.41
N PRO A 450 22.49 14.11 20.12
CA PRO A 450 23.23 15.34 20.44
C PRO A 450 23.87 15.91 19.16
N LYS A 451 23.85 17.24 19.04
CA LYS A 451 24.48 18.01 17.94
C LYS A 451 24.00 17.60 16.54
N MET A 452 22.74 17.19 16.43
CA MET A 452 22.11 16.83 15.16
C MET A 452 21.03 17.86 14.80
N ASN A 453 21.30 18.67 13.79
CA ASN A 453 20.35 19.70 13.34
C ASN A 453 19.12 19.08 12.68
N ILE A 454 17.92 19.36 13.23
CA ILE A 454 16.66 18.80 12.71
C ILE A 454 16.27 19.29 11.31
N ASP A 455 16.89 20.36 10.81
CA ASP A 455 16.60 20.91 9.49
C ASP A 455 17.27 20.10 8.36
N ASP A 456 18.38 19.42 8.69
CA ASP A 456 19.18 18.64 7.73
C ASP A 456 18.73 17.18 7.65
N TRP A 457 17.92 16.73 8.61
CA TRP A 457 17.56 15.33 8.77
C TRP A 457 16.04 15.11 8.86
N VAL A 458 15.59 14.02 8.30
CA VAL A 458 14.25 13.48 8.52
C VAL A 458 14.37 12.28 9.46
N PHE A 459 13.52 12.25 10.49
CA PHE A 459 13.49 11.19 11.49
C PHE A 459 12.19 10.40 11.41
N GLY A 460 12.27 9.13 11.79
CA GLY A 460 11.11 8.26 11.95
C GLY A 460 11.33 7.26 13.09
N VAL A 461 10.26 6.69 13.59
CA VAL A 461 10.30 5.65 14.63
C VAL A 461 9.31 4.52 14.29
N ALA A 462 9.73 3.29 14.52
CA ALA A 462 8.88 2.11 14.45
C ALA A 462 8.87 1.38 15.80
N ALA A 463 7.74 0.77 16.13
CA ALA A 463 7.60 -0.10 17.29
C ALA A 463 7.99 -1.54 16.92
N VAL A 464 8.66 -2.24 17.83
CA VAL A 464 9.12 -3.62 17.65
C VAL A 464 8.60 -4.46 18.81
N ASP A 465 7.99 -5.62 18.51
CA ASP A 465 7.56 -6.57 19.54
C ASP A 465 8.72 -7.46 20.05
N ALA A 466 8.45 -8.32 21.01
CA ALA A 466 9.45 -9.25 21.58
C ALA A 466 9.94 -10.32 20.59
N ALA A 467 9.19 -10.57 19.51
CA ALA A 467 9.56 -11.52 18.45
C ALA A 467 10.29 -10.84 17.27
N GLY A 468 10.43 -9.50 17.31
CA GLY A 468 11.12 -8.71 16.30
C GLY A 468 10.22 -8.21 15.17
N HIS A 469 8.89 -8.38 15.25
CA HIS A 469 7.99 -7.80 14.24
C HIS A 469 7.93 -6.29 14.41
N GLU A 470 8.18 -5.58 13.32
CA GLU A 470 8.29 -4.13 13.30
C GLU A 470 7.07 -3.51 12.61
N SER A 471 6.56 -2.42 13.16
CA SER A 471 5.51 -1.61 12.56
C SER A 471 6.01 -0.84 11.32
N THR A 472 5.10 -0.17 10.61
CA THR A 472 5.50 0.90 9.69
C THR A 472 6.16 2.04 10.46
N ILE A 473 7.04 2.78 9.77
CA ILE A 473 7.75 3.92 10.34
C ILE A 473 6.81 5.11 10.41
N SER A 474 6.67 5.70 11.60
CA SER A 474 6.01 6.99 11.79
C SER A 474 7.04 8.10 11.63
N VAL A 475 6.84 8.98 10.65
CA VAL A 475 7.79 10.02 10.28
C VAL A 475 7.48 11.33 10.99
N TYR A 476 8.50 12.03 11.51
CA TYR A 476 8.38 13.31 12.21
C TYR A 476 8.21 14.47 11.22
N VAL A 477 7.13 14.45 10.46
CA VAL A 477 6.76 15.53 9.53
C VAL A 477 5.41 16.11 9.91
N ALA A 478 5.22 17.39 9.64
CA ALA A 478 3.89 17.99 9.76
C ALA A 478 3.00 17.38 8.66
N PRO A 479 1.77 16.95 9.01
CA PRO A 479 0.81 16.54 7.97
C PRO A 479 0.66 17.70 6.97
N PRO A 480 0.41 17.39 5.69
CA PRO A 480 0.09 18.42 4.70
C PRO A 480 -1.00 19.33 5.24
N ARG A 481 -0.81 20.63 5.14
CA ARG A 481 -1.90 21.55 5.42
C ARG A 481 -2.98 21.28 4.38
N ASN A 482 -4.14 20.83 4.82
CA ASN A 482 -5.34 20.98 4.04
C ASN A 482 -5.64 22.50 4.08
N ASP A 483 -4.95 23.26 3.24
CA ASP A 483 -5.34 24.62 2.95
C ASP A 483 -6.68 24.45 2.25
N GLY A 484 -7.75 24.46 3.07
CA GLY A 484 -9.10 24.39 2.58
C GLY A 484 -9.20 25.41 1.47
N ALA A 485 -9.53 24.91 0.29
CA ALA A 485 -10.03 25.78 -0.75
C ALA A 485 -11.24 26.47 -0.16
N SER A 486 -11.03 27.73 0.24
CA SER A 486 -12.07 28.71 0.56
C SER A 486 -12.85 29.02 -0.69
#